data_ee101aa3b3929278c8e6685c1d3840b8
#
_entry.id   ee101aa3b3929278c8e6685c1d3840b8
#
_cell.length_a   1.000
_cell.length_b   1.000
_cell.length_c   1.000
_cell.angle_alpha   90.00
_cell.angle_beta   90.00
_cell.angle_gamma   90.00
#
_symmetry.space_group_name_H-M   'P 1'
#
loop_
_entity.id
_entity.type
_entity.pdbx_description
1 polymer ?
#
loop_
_entity_poly.entity_id
_entity_poly.type
_entity_poly.pdbx_seq_one_letter_code
_entity_poly.pdbx_strand_id
1 'polypeptide(L)'
;MLHEQQTPIAPLVINGPWTREARERAIAEEVKLAYIEYFRKAVKTRNWLPWDDLPLREMEQYGHLLSEDTVTLVESFLGVEDYVGDYVEDTINIVHGKRERRNIQLQWGAEESKHAEAWELVLLHSGRRTKEQLETYRDKVAEHRWTMYENHPGFDTPLGVAAYAMVQERATYFNYEELRKRIRSEYGLPEHSTDEERKRGKQIGAAAAFKIVGVDEIAHHGMFLRVIDIYKRYLPYETLDMVFRVLNGFNMPALHILPNAEELKASLERTKLYTPLKHGRFVANPVLDAMGFNNKRALERAVQHAKLLPTGLGPEHVAIGRDGEFVISMQPDAEVEAA
;
A
#
# COMPACT_ATOMS: atom_id res chain seq x y z
N MET A 1 16.01 -27.52 17.06
CA MET A 1 15.71 -26.07 17.18
C MET A 1 17.02 -25.33 17.07
N LEU A 2 17.41 -24.93 15.87
CA LEU A 2 18.60 -24.11 15.63
C LEU A 2 18.13 -22.66 15.78
N HIS A 3 18.40 -22.05 16.93
CA HIS A 3 18.42 -20.60 17.05
C HIS A 3 19.64 -20.10 16.28
N GLU A 4 19.51 -19.91 14.97
CA GLU A 4 20.48 -19.11 14.23
C GLU A 4 20.44 -17.70 14.80
N GLN A 5 21.48 -17.35 15.53
CA GLN A 5 21.76 -15.95 15.87
C GLN A 5 21.89 -15.19 14.55
N GLN A 6 20.91 -14.36 14.25
CA GLN A 6 20.98 -13.46 13.11
C GLN A 6 22.13 -12.49 13.38
N THR A 7 23.22 -12.65 12.64
CA THR A 7 24.28 -11.64 12.63
C THR A 7 23.65 -10.31 12.18
N PRO A 8 23.65 -9.27 13.02
CA PRO A 8 23.15 -7.97 12.61
C PRO A 8 23.95 -7.51 11.39
N ILE A 9 23.26 -7.16 10.30
CA ILE A 9 23.94 -6.55 9.16
C ILE A 9 24.37 -5.16 9.66
N ALA A 10 25.67 -4.92 9.72
CA ALA A 10 26.19 -3.64 10.17
C ALA A 10 25.68 -2.52 9.24
N PRO A 11 25.26 -1.38 9.80
CA PRO A 11 24.84 -0.24 8.98
C PRO A 11 26.02 0.23 8.12
N LEU A 12 25.71 0.72 6.92
CA LEU A 12 26.70 1.32 6.02
C LEU A 12 27.30 2.55 6.70
N VAL A 13 28.60 2.52 6.99
CA VAL A 13 29.33 3.67 7.49
C VAL A 13 29.80 4.50 6.29
N ILE A 14 29.29 5.72 6.16
CA ILE A 14 29.71 6.66 5.13
C ILE A 14 30.76 7.59 5.74
N ASN A 15 32.02 7.41 5.33
CA ASN A 15 33.13 8.29 5.68
C ASN A 15 33.23 9.39 4.61
N GLY A 16 32.94 10.63 4.98
CA GLY A 16 33.00 11.78 4.08
C GLY A 16 31.67 12.52 3.92
N PRO A 17 31.62 13.53 3.04
CA PRO A 17 30.44 14.36 2.88
C PRO A 17 29.25 13.56 2.28
N TRP A 18 28.04 13.92 2.70
CA TRP A 18 26.80 13.33 2.21
C TRP A 18 26.45 13.81 0.79
N THR A 19 27.18 13.28 -0.21
CA THR A 19 26.86 13.52 -1.63
C THR A 19 25.56 12.81 -2.02
N ARG A 20 25.03 13.15 -3.18
CA ARG A 20 23.83 12.48 -3.74
C ARG A 20 24.07 10.95 -3.87
N GLU A 21 25.23 10.54 -4.37
CA GLU A 21 25.59 9.13 -4.52
C GLU A 21 25.71 8.40 -3.18
N ALA A 22 26.25 9.08 -2.16
CA ALA A 22 26.34 8.54 -0.80
C ALA A 22 24.93 8.27 -0.23
N ARG A 23 24.01 9.23 -0.40
CA ARG A 23 22.61 9.10 0.03
C ARG A 23 21.90 7.94 -0.71
N GLU A 24 22.04 7.86 -2.03
CA GLU A 24 21.45 6.78 -2.83
C GLU A 24 21.98 5.40 -2.42
N ARG A 25 23.28 5.27 -2.08
CA ARG A 25 23.83 4.01 -1.56
C ARG A 25 23.25 3.65 -0.20
N ALA A 26 23.14 4.62 0.70
CA ALA A 26 22.54 4.39 2.02
C ALA A 26 21.06 3.98 1.89
N ILE A 27 20.29 4.65 1.06
CA ILE A 27 18.90 4.27 0.74
C ILE A 27 18.85 2.83 0.22
N ALA A 28 19.70 2.47 -0.74
CA ALA A 28 19.70 1.14 -1.33
C ALA A 28 19.94 0.04 -0.27
N GLU A 29 20.93 0.23 0.60
CA GLU A 29 21.22 -0.76 1.66
C GLU A 29 20.10 -0.85 2.69
N GLU A 30 19.52 0.26 3.13
CA GLU A 30 18.43 0.21 4.11
C GLU A 30 17.14 -0.34 3.51
N VAL A 31 16.81 0.00 2.25
CA VAL A 31 15.66 -0.60 1.55
C VAL A 31 15.85 -2.11 1.37
N LYS A 32 17.07 -2.57 1.09
CA LYS A 32 17.39 -4.00 1.04
C LYS A 32 17.12 -4.69 2.38
N LEU A 33 17.51 -4.08 3.51
CA LEU A 33 17.25 -4.63 4.83
C LEU A 33 15.72 -4.69 5.13
N ALA A 34 15.01 -3.61 4.83
CA ALA A 34 13.56 -3.55 4.96
C ALA A 34 12.86 -4.63 4.12
N TYR A 35 13.31 -4.85 2.87
CA TYR A 35 12.82 -5.92 2.02
C TYR A 35 13.04 -7.31 2.62
N ILE A 36 14.23 -7.59 3.13
CA ILE A 36 14.55 -8.90 3.73
C ILE A 36 13.64 -9.19 4.94
N GLU A 37 13.42 -8.20 5.78
CA GLU A 37 12.53 -8.30 6.94
C GLU A 37 11.08 -8.55 6.49
N TYR A 38 10.59 -7.76 5.55
CA TYR A 38 9.27 -7.90 4.96
C TYR A 38 9.06 -9.28 4.35
N PHE A 39 9.96 -9.71 3.46
CA PHE A 39 9.90 -11.02 2.79
C PHE A 39 9.84 -12.17 3.77
N ARG A 40 10.72 -12.17 4.80
CA ARG A 40 10.73 -13.21 5.83
C ARG A 40 9.39 -13.31 6.58
N LYS A 41 8.80 -12.16 6.89
CA LYS A 41 7.50 -12.09 7.56
C LYS A 41 6.38 -12.57 6.62
N ALA A 42 6.37 -12.10 5.38
CA ALA A 42 5.37 -12.48 4.38
C ALA A 42 5.31 -14.01 4.21
N VAL A 43 6.45 -14.64 3.91
CA VAL A 43 6.53 -16.10 3.70
C VAL A 43 6.12 -16.90 4.95
N LYS A 44 6.42 -16.41 6.14
CA LYS A 44 6.14 -17.14 7.39
C LYS A 44 4.71 -16.98 7.90
N THR A 45 4.05 -15.86 7.63
CA THR A 45 2.80 -15.50 8.33
C THR A 45 1.66 -15.08 7.41
N ARG A 46 1.91 -14.82 6.12
CA ARG A 46 0.90 -14.38 5.15
C ARG A 46 0.87 -15.19 3.86
N ASN A 47 1.44 -16.41 3.89
CA ASN A 47 1.43 -17.32 2.75
C ASN A 47 0.14 -18.15 2.74
N TRP A 48 -0.96 -17.52 2.36
CA TRP A 48 -2.26 -18.15 2.21
C TRP A 48 -2.55 -18.49 0.73
N LEU A 49 -3.44 -19.45 0.50
CA LEU A 49 -3.85 -19.92 -0.81
C LEU A 49 -5.37 -19.68 -0.99
N PRO A 50 -5.81 -18.98 -2.04
CA PRO A 50 -7.22 -18.66 -2.26
C PRO A 50 -8.13 -19.92 -2.20
N TRP A 51 -7.75 -20.99 -2.86
CA TRP A 51 -8.54 -22.22 -2.97
C TRP A 51 -8.60 -23.05 -1.68
N ASP A 52 -7.61 -22.94 -0.79
CA ASP A 52 -7.48 -23.77 0.42
C ASP A 52 -7.93 -23.00 1.68
N ASP A 53 -7.69 -21.70 1.72
CA ASP A 53 -7.89 -20.90 2.93
C ASP A 53 -9.23 -20.17 2.97
N LEU A 54 -9.89 -19.97 1.82
CA LEU A 54 -11.19 -19.32 1.78
C LEU A 54 -12.34 -20.30 2.08
N PRO A 55 -13.38 -19.88 2.82
CA PRO A 55 -14.51 -20.74 3.19
C PRO A 55 -15.56 -20.82 2.07
N LEU A 56 -15.23 -21.46 0.95
CA LEU A 56 -16.03 -21.49 -0.28
C LEU A 56 -17.46 -21.98 -0.05
N ARG A 57 -17.65 -23.04 0.76
CA ARG A 57 -19.00 -23.55 1.10
C ARG A 57 -19.87 -22.54 1.84
N GLU A 58 -19.27 -21.72 2.67
CA GLU A 58 -20.01 -20.66 3.36
C GLU A 58 -20.34 -19.51 2.40
N MET A 59 -19.49 -19.24 1.41
CA MET A 59 -19.80 -18.29 0.34
C MET A 59 -21.03 -18.75 -0.45
N GLU A 60 -21.15 -20.06 -0.76
CA GLU A 60 -22.32 -20.67 -1.40
C GLU A 60 -23.56 -20.53 -0.49
N GLN A 61 -23.41 -20.79 0.79
CA GLN A 61 -24.53 -20.73 1.74
C GLN A 61 -25.09 -19.32 1.91
N TYR A 62 -24.24 -18.30 2.00
CA TYR A 62 -24.62 -16.91 2.31
C TYR A 62 -24.64 -15.98 1.10
N GLY A 63 -24.21 -16.43 -0.08
CA GLY A 63 -24.05 -15.61 -1.27
C GLY A 63 -25.34 -14.92 -1.75
N HIS A 64 -26.48 -15.58 -1.58
CA HIS A 64 -27.78 -15.02 -1.93
C HIS A 64 -28.18 -13.77 -1.12
N LEU A 65 -27.53 -13.53 0.02
CA LEU A 65 -27.76 -12.36 0.88
C LEU A 65 -26.99 -11.11 0.41
N LEU A 66 -25.98 -11.28 -0.46
CA LEU A 66 -25.21 -10.15 -0.97
C LEU A 66 -26.10 -9.29 -1.88
N SER A 67 -26.13 -7.99 -1.61
CA SER A 67 -26.80 -7.02 -2.49
C SER A 67 -26.05 -6.86 -3.81
N GLU A 68 -26.72 -6.38 -4.85
CA GLU A 68 -26.06 -6.12 -6.15
C GLU A 68 -25.00 -5.02 -6.03
N ASP A 69 -25.18 -4.02 -5.18
CA ASP A 69 -24.14 -3.03 -4.91
C ASP A 69 -22.85 -3.67 -4.37
N THR A 70 -23.00 -4.61 -3.44
CA THR A 70 -21.84 -5.36 -2.88
C THR A 70 -21.17 -6.20 -3.96
N VAL A 71 -21.94 -6.88 -4.79
CA VAL A 71 -21.43 -7.70 -5.90
C VAL A 71 -20.70 -6.84 -6.93
N THR A 72 -21.28 -5.70 -7.33
CA THR A 72 -20.63 -4.73 -8.25
C THR A 72 -19.30 -4.23 -7.69
N LEU A 73 -19.24 -3.92 -6.39
CA LEU A 73 -17.99 -3.49 -5.73
C LEU A 73 -16.94 -4.60 -5.76
N VAL A 74 -17.30 -5.85 -5.48
CA VAL A 74 -16.36 -7.00 -5.54
C VAL A 74 -15.87 -7.23 -6.98
N GLU A 75 -16.77 -7.18 -7.97
CA GLU A 75 -16.43 -7.32 -9.39
C GLU A 75 -15.50 -6.20 -9.87
N SER A 76 -15.71 -4.97 -9.37
CA SER A 76 -14.80 -3.86 -9.68
C SER A 76 -13.43 -4.04 -9.04
N PHE A 77 -13.34 -4.59 -7.81
CA PHE A 77 -12.06 -4.94 -7.21
C PHE A 77 -11.37 -6.07 -7.97
N LEU A 78 -12.10 -7.09 -8.46
CA LEU A 78 -11.53 -8.09 -9.36
C LEU A 78 -10.84 -7.42 -10.57
N GLY A 79 -11.52 -6.47 -11.23
CA GLY A 79 -10.95 -5.78 -12.38
C GLY A 79 -9.74 -4.90 -12.03
N VAL A 80 -9.72 -4.26 -10.86
CA VAL A 80 -8.54 -3.49 -10.39
C VAL A 80 -7.35 -4.39 -10.14
N GLU A 81 -7.57 -5.56 -9.52
CA GLU A 81 -6.51 -6.52 -9.21
C GLU A 81 -6.03 -7.28 -10.46
N ASP A 82 -6.86 -7.42 -11.48
CA ASP A 82 -6.42 -8.00 -12.77
C ASP A 82 -5.35 -7.15 -13.48
N TYR A 83 -5.24 -5.84 -13.16
CA TYR A 83 -4.15 -4.99 -13.64
C TYR A 83 -2.81 -5.19 -12.90
N VAL A 84 -2.72 -6.12 -11.95
CA VAL A 84 -1.46 -6.38 -11.21
C VAL A 84 -0.28 -6.65 -12.14
N GLY A 85 -0.51 -7.34 -13.27
CA GLY A 85 0.50 -7.57 -14.30
C GLY A 85 1.08 -6.27 -14.83
N ASP A 86 0.22 -5.32 -15.18
CA ASP A 86 0.60 -3.99 -15.68
C ASP A 86 1.30 -3.17 -14.59
N TYR A 87 0.76 -3.18 -13.35
CA TYR A 87 1.38 -2.48 -12.22
C TYR A 87 2.81 -2.96 -11.98
N VAL A 88 3.02 -4.29 -11.97
CA VAL A 88 4.34 -4.89 -11.74
C VAL A 88 5.29 -4.61 -12.90
N GLU A 89 4.85 -4.78 -14.15
CA GLU A 89 5.69 -4.50 -15.33
C GLU A 89 6.14 -3.03 -15.35
N ASP A 90 5.20 -2.11 -15.18
CA ASP A 90 5.49 -0.68 -15.25
C ASP A 90 6.39 -0.24 -14.09
N THR A 91 6.07 -0.63 -12.86
CA THR A 91 6.87 -0.25 -11.68
C THR A 91 8.25 -0.88 -11.69
N ILE A 92 8.44 -2.12 -12.20
CA ILE A 92 9.75 -2.74 -12.40
C ILE A 92 10.59 -1.93 -13.38
N ASN A 93 9.99 -1.43 -14.47
CA ASN A 93 10.67 -0.59 -15.45
C ASN A 93 11.11 0.74 -14.83
N ILE A 94 10.24 1.39 -14.03
CA ILE A 94 10.55 2.63 -13.32
C ILE A 94 11.72 2.45 -12.34
N VAL A 95 11.76 1.34 -11.60
CA VAL A 95 12.83 1.06 -10.63
C VAL A 95 14.01 0.30 -11.24
N HIS A 96 14.10 0.21 -12.59
CA HIS A 96 15.16 -0.50 -13.27
C HIS A 96 16.55 -0.07 -12.78
N GLY A 97 17.46 -1.05 -12.61
CA GLY A 97 18.81 -0.81 -12.05
C GLY A 97 18.87 -0.68 -10.52
N LYS A 98 17.75 -0.70 -9.83
CA LYS A 98 17.65 -0.69 -8.35
C LYS A 98 17.15 -2.03 -7.85
N ARG A 99 18.08 -2.99 -7.66
CA ARG A 99 17.76 -4.39 -7.36
C ARG A 99 16.80 -4.56 -6.18
N GLU A 100 17.05 -3.88 -5.09
CA GLU A 100 16.27 -3.96 -3.85
C GLU A 100 14.82 -3.49 -4.05
N ARG A 101 14.63 -2.39 -4.79
CA ARG A 101 13.30 -1.85 -5.10
C ARG A 101 12.55 -2.76 -6.06
N ARG A 102 13.24 -3.32 -7.06
CA ARG A 102 12.66 -4.29 -7.98
C ARG A 102 12.19 -5.56 -7.26
N ASN A 103 12.97 -6.05 -6.28
CA ASN A 103 12.57 -7.23 -5.50
C ASN A 103 11.32 -6.97 -4.65
N ILE A 104 11.12 -5.73 -4.16
CA ILE A 104 9.87 -5.33 -3.50
C ILE A 104 8.69 -5.47 -4.47
N GLN A 105 8.79 -4.92 -5.69
CA GLN A 105 7.71 -5.00 -6.67
C GLN A 105 7.37 -6.44 -7.07
N LEU A 106 8.38 -7.31 -7.21
CA LEU A 106 8.17 -8.72 -7.51
C LEU A 106 7.45 -9.45 -6.38
N GLN A 107 7.84 -9.20 -5.12
CA GLN A 107 7.20 -9.83 -3.95
C GLN A 107 5.78 -9.29 -3.75
N TRP A 108 5.60 -7.98 -3.86
CA TRP A 108 4.30 -7.34 -3.79
C TRP A 108 3.36 -7.88 -4.87
N GLY A 109 3.77 -7.89 -6.14
CA GLY A 109 2.96 -8.42 -7.22
C GLY A 109 2.59 -9.90 -7.08
N ALA A 110 3.48 -10.72 -6.49
CA ALA A 110 3.16 -12.12 -6.19
C ALA A 110 2.11 -12.26 -5.06
N GLU A 111 2.04 -11.31 -4.13
CA GLU A 111 0.99 -11.26 -3.11
C GLU A 111 -0.32 -10.72 -3.70
N GLU A 112 -0.27 -9.64 -4.50
CA GLU A 112 -1.43 -9.04 -5.18
C GLU A 112 -2.14 -10.01 -6.15
N SER A 113 -1.38 -10.84 -6.87
CA SER A 113 -1.98 -11.79 -7.80
C SER A 113 -2.98 -12.78 -7.15
N LYS A 114 -2.89 -12.99 -5.84
CA LYS A 114 -3.85 -13.80 -5.09
C LYS A 114 -5.17 -13.07 -4.81
N HIS A 115 -5.14 -11.74 -4.83
CA HIS A 115 -6.32 -10.93 -4.52
C HIS A 115 -7.36 -11.05 -5.63
N ALA A 116 -6.96 -10.96 -6.91
CA ALA A 116 -7.86 -11.21 -8.05
C ALA A 116 -8.53 -12.59 -7.96
N GLU A 117 -7.74 -13.64 -7.67
CA GLU A 117 -8.27 -15.00 -7.46
C GLU A 117 -9.27 -15.07 -6.31
N ALA A 118 -9.01 -14.34 -5.22
CA ALA A 118 -9.94 -14.30 -4.09
C ALA A 118 -11.28 -13.65 -4.47
N TRP A 119 -11.27 -12.58 -5.24
CA TRP A 119 -12.49 -11.90 -5.68
C TRP A 119 -13.26 -12.73 -6.71
N GLU A 120 -12.59 -13.42 -7.62
CA GLU A 120 -13.22 -14.39 -8.52
C GLU A 120 -13.95 -15.48 -7.73
N LEU A 121 -13.29 -16.10 -6.75
CA LEU A 121 -13.88 -17.14 -5.91
C LEU A 121 -15.07 -16.61 -5.10
N VAL A 122 -15.02 -15.39 -4.57
CA VAL A 122 -16.18 -14.76 -3.90
C VAL A 122 -17.36 -14.65 -4.85
N LEU A 123 -17.16 -14.17 -6.07
CA LEU A 123 -18.22 -13.97 -7.06
C LEU A 123 -18.83 -15.30 -7.56
N LEU A 124 -17.98 -16.28 -7.85
CA LEU A 124 -18.41 -17.61 -8.32
C LEU A 124 -19.13 -18.39 -7.22
N HIS A 125 -18.51 -18.54 -6.04
CA HIS A 125 -19.08 -19.36 -4.96
C HIS A 125 -20.25 -18.68 -4.26
N SER A 126 -20.39 -17.36 -4.35
CA SER A 126 -21.65 -16.72 -3.92
C SER A 126 -22.81 -16.96 -4.89
N GLY A 127 -22.56 -17.53 -6.06
CA GLY A 127 -23.55 -17.71 -7.12
C GLY A 127 -24.05 -16.39 -7.74
N ARG A 128 -23.31 -15.28 -7.50
CA ARG A 128 -23.74 -13.95 -7.96
C ARG A 128 -23.21 -13.62 -9.35
N ARG A 129 -22.17 -14.31 -9.80
CA ARG A 129 -21.68 -14.28 -11.18
C ARG A 129 -21.38 -15.69 -11.66
N THR A 130 -21.61 -15.94 -12.94
CA THR A 130 -21.18 -17.16 -13.60
C THR A 130 -19.74 -17.04 -14.09
N LYS A 131 -19.10 -18.16 -14.34
CA LYS A 131 -17.75 -18.18 -14.91
C LYS A 131 -17.69 -17.42 -16.24
N GLU A 132 -18.67 -17.64 -17.13
CA GLU A 132 -18.78 -16.98 -18.42
C GLU A 132 -18.91 -15.44 -18.29
N GLN A 133 -19.67 -14.96 -17.29
CA GLN A 133 -19.78 -13.53 -17.01
C GLN A 133 -18.44 -12.93 -16.58
N LEU A 134 -17.70 -13.63 -15.71
CA LEU A 134 -16.40 -13.16 -15.25
C LEU A 134 -15.33 -13.22 -16.34
N GLU A 135 -15.30 -14.28 -17.15
CA GLU A 135 -14.41 -14.35 -18.32
C GLU A 135 -14.68 -13.17 -19.28
N THR A 136 -15.96 -12.90 -19.60
CA THR A 136 -16.33 -11.76 -20.45
C THR A 136 -15.94 -10.42 -19.83
N TYR A 137 -16.04 -10.27 -18.51
CA TYR A 137 -15.64 -9.07 -17.79
C TYR A 137 -14.12 -8.88 -17.85
N ARG A 138 -13.34 -9.92 -17.56
CA ARG A 138 -11.87 -9.91 -17.58
C ARG A 138 -11.31 -9.67 -18.99
N ASP A 139 -11.95 -10.22 -20.03
CA ASP A 139 -11.58 -9.93 -21.42
C ASP A 139 -11.68 -8.43 -21.71
N LYS A 140 -12.74 -7.77 -21.24
CA LYS A 140 -12.90 -6.32 -21.39
C LYS A 140 -11.90 -5.52 -20.55
N VAL A 141 -11.54 -5.99 -19.33
CA VAL A 141 -10.47 -5.38 -18.54
C VAL A 141 -9.17 -5.43 -19.31
N ALA A 142 -8.85 -6.54 -19.95
CA ALA A 142 -7.62 -6.74 -20.74
C ALA A 142 -7.55 -5.92 -22.04
N GLU A 143 -8.65 -5.28 -22.50
CA GLU A 143 -8.62 -4.35 -23.63
C GLU A 143 -7.83 -3.07 -23.33
N HIS A 144 -7.63 -2.74 -22.07
CA HIS A 144 -6.89 -1.55 -21.63
C HIS A 144 -5.63 -1.95 -20.88
N ARG A 145 -4.60 -1.12 -21.01
CA ARG A 145 -3.36 -1.24 -20.25
C ARG A 145 -3.26 -0.09 -19.26
N TRP A 146 -2.83 -0.40 -18.04
CA TRP A 146 -2.54 0.62 -17.06
C TRP A 146 -1.05 0.97 -17.03
N THR A 147 -0.72 2.27 -16.92
CA THR A 147 0.64 2.76 -16.66
C THR A 147 0.62 3.88 -15.63
N MET A 148 1.70 3.98 -14.84
CA MET A 148 1.85 5.06 -13.85
C MET A 148 1.90 6.42 -14.53
N TYR A 149 2.60 6.53 -15.65
CA TYR A 149 2.77 7.78 -16.38
C TYR A 149 1.44 8.36 -16.88
N GLU A 150 0.57 7.54 -17.46
CA GLU A 150 -0.71 8.00 -17.99
C GLU A 150 -1.72 8.32 -16.89
N ASN A 151 -1.74 7.51 -15.83
CA ASN A 151 -2.74 7.62 -14.78
C ASN A 151 -2.32 8.57 -13.65
N HIS A 152 -1.01 8.66 -13.38
CA HIS A 152 -0.45 9.46 -12.30
C HIS A 152 0.81 10.20 -12.75
N PRO A 153 0.69 11.14 -13.70
CA PRO A 153 1.84 11.84 -14.26
C PRO A 153 2.68 12.55 -13.19
N GLY A 154 3.99 12.32 -13.24
CA GLY A 154 4.94 12.84 -12.27
C GLY A 154 5.12 11.99 -11.00
N PHE A 155 4.51 10.79 -10.94
CA PHE A 155 4.80 9.77 -9.92
C PHE A 155 5.61 8.60 -10.51
N ASP A 156 5.94 8.64 -11.79
CA ASP A 156 6.74 7.67 -12.55
C ASP A 156 8.24 7.70 -12.19
N THR A 157 8.53 7.76 -10.92
CA THR A 157 9.89 7.70 -10.35
C THR A 157 9.95 6.67 -9.22
N PRO A 158 11.12 6.12 -8.86
CA PRO A 158 11.23 5.16 -7.75
C PRO A 158 10.66 5.66 -6.43
N LEU A 159 10.80 6.96 -6.14
CA LEU A 159 10.20 7.60 -4.97
C LEU A 159 8.68 7.78 -5.14
N GLY A 160 8.25 8.19 -6.33
CA GLY A 160 6.82 8.39 -6.63
C GLY A 160 6.03 7.09 -6.56
N VAL A 161 6.55 6.00 -7.12
CA VAL A 161 5.97 4.65 -6.98
C VAL A 161 5.79 4.28 -5.52
N ALA A 162 6.81 4.43 -4.69
CA ALA A 162 6.72 4.10 -3.27
C ALA A 162 5.74 5.00 -2.50
N ALA A 163 5.71 6.30 -2.81
CA ALA A 163 4.79 7.25 -2.17
C ALA A 163 3.34 7.00 -2.57
N TYR A 164 3.10 6.73 -3.86
CA TYR A 164 1.77 6.40 -4.36
C TYR A 164 1.27 5.08 -3.76
N ALA A 165 2.06 4.00 -3.84
CA ALA A 165 1.70 2.71 -3.29
C ALA A 165 1.43 2.79 -1.78
N MET A 166 2.22 3.53 -1.01
CA MET A 166 1.97 3.74 0.43
C MET A 166 0.55 4.26 0.70
N VAL A 167 0.06 5.20 -0.10
CA VAL A 167 -1.28 5.78 0.08
C VAL A 167 -2.36 4.84 -0.48
N GLN A 168 -2.10 4.24 -1.63
CA GLN A 168 -3.01 3.32 -2.32
C GLN A 168 -3.31 2.09 -1.45
N GLU A 169 -2.30 1.40 -0.91
CA GLU A 169 -2.47 0.25 -0.04
C GLU A 169 -3.29 0.59 1.22
N ARG A 170 -3.08 1.78 1.78
CA ARG A 170 -3.89 2.26 2.90
C ARG A 170 -5.34 2.48 2.50
N ALA A 171 -5.59 3.00 1.30
CA ALA A 171 -6.93 3.23 0.79
C ALA A 171 -7.63 1.91 0.46
N THR A 172 -6.94 0.94 -0.13
CA THR A 172 -7.45 -0.40 -0.42
C THR A 172 -7.80 -1.14 0.86
N TYR A 173 -6.91 -1.16 1.85
CA TYR A 173 -7.20 -1.70 3.17
C TYR A 173 -8.48 -1.11 3.77
N PHE A 174 -8.64 0.21 3.72
CA PHE A 174 -9.83 0.87 4.24
C PHE A 174 -11.10 0.43 3.48
N ASN A 175 -11.05 0.37 2.15
CA ASN A 175 -12.17 -0.07 1.33
C ASN A 175 -12.58 -1.51 1.66
N TYR A 176 -11.61 -2.41 1.81
CA TYR A 176 -11.85 -3.81 2.14
C TYR A 176 -12.45 -3.97 3.55
N GLU A 177 -11.99 -3.22 4.54
CA GLU A 177 -12.59 -3.25 5.88
C GLU A 177 -14.04 -2.72 5.88
N GLU A 178 -14.35 -1.65 5.13
CA GLU A 178 -15.73 -1.15 5.03
C GLU A 178 -16.64 -2.13 4.28
N LEU A 179 -16.15 -2.75 3.20
CA LEU A 179 -16.93 -3.74 2.46
C LEU A 179 -17.11 -5.02 3.27
N ARG A 180 -16.09 -5.45 4.02
CA ARG A 180 -16.21 -6.55 4.98
C ARG A 180 -17.32 -6.31 6.01
N LYS A 181 -17.39 -5.12 6.60
CA LYS A 181 -18.45 -4.75 7.55
C LYS A 181 -19.83 -4.78 6.90
N ARG A 182 -19.93 -4.27 5.67
CA ARG A 182 -21.17 -4.29 4.88
C ARG A 182 -21.62 -5.72 4.62
N ILE A 183 -20.75 -6.60 4.13
CA ILE A 183 -21.05 -8.03 3.90
C ILE A 183 -21.53 -8.68 5.18
N ARG A 184 -20.89 -8.42 6.32
CA ARG A 184 -21.34 -8.96 7.61
C ARG A 184 -22.73 -8.47 7.98
N SER A 185 -23.04 -7.20 7.73
CA SER A 185 -24.38 -6.65 7.94
C SER A 185 -25.42 -7.31 7.03
N GLU A 186 -25.10 -7.54 5.75
CA GLU A 186 -25.96 -8.24 4.81
C GLU A 186 -26.21 -9.71 5.21
N TYR A 187 -25.24 -10.35 5.86
CA TYR A 187 -25.38 -11.69 6.45
C TYR A 187 -26.12 -11.69 7.80
N GLY A 188 -26.55 -10.54 8.34
CA GLY A 188 -27.16 -10.44 9.65
C GLY A 188 -26.18 -10.68 10.81
N LEU A 189 -24.88 -10.51 10.58
CA LEU A 189 -23.81 -10.73 11.58
C LEU A 189 -23.38 -9.40 12.21
N PRO A 190 -22.87 -9.43 13.46
CA PRO A 190 -22.30 -8.24 14.09
C PRO A 190 -21.05 -7.76 13.31
N GLU A 191 -20.74 -6.47 13.43
CA GLU A 191 -19.58 -5.86 12.75
C GLU A 191 -18.25 -6.57 13.10
N HIS A 192 -18.10 -6.96 14.35
CA HIS A 192 -16.91 -7.66 14.85
C HIS A 192 -17.09 -9.18 14.81
N SER A 193 -15.98 -9.91 14.77
CA SER A 193 -15.99 -11.38 14.80
C SER A 193 -16.75 -11.89 16.03
N THR A 194 -17.59 -12.93 15.81
CA THR A 194 -18.26 -13.68 16.86
C THR A 194 -17.28 -14.54 17.66
N ASP A 195 -17.70 -15.08 18.81
CA ASP A 195 -16.88 -16.00 19.60
C ASP A 195 -16.53 -17.27 18.82
N GLU A 196 -17.46 -17.76 18.01
CA GLU A 196 -17.27 -18.93 17.15
C GLU A 196 -16.22 -18.66 16.07
N GLU A 197 -16.30 -17.52 15.36
CA GLU A 197 -15.31 -17.11 14.36
C GLU A 197 -13.92 -16.92 15.00
N ARG A 198 -13.85 -16.37 16.21
CA ARG A 198 -12.58 -16.24 16.94
C ARG A 198 -11.98 -17.60 17.29
N LYS A 199 -12.80 -18.56 17.74
CA LYS A 199 -12.35 -19.92 18.05
C LYS A 199 -11.83 -20.67 16.85
N ARG A 200 -12.47 -20.53 15.69
CA ARG A 200 -12.04 -21.19 14.44
C ARG A 200 -10.98 -20.41 13.66
N GLY A 201 -10.69 -19.16 14.05
CA GLY A 201 -9.70 -18.31 13.40
C GLY A 201 -10.08 -17.75 12.04
N LYS A 202 -11.32 -17.96 11.58
CA LYS A 202 -11.83 -17.51 10.27
C LYS A 202 -13.17 -16.80 10.41
N GLN A 203 -13.40 -15.77 9.60
CA GLN A 203 -14.73 -15.15 9.44
C GLN A 203 -15.63 -15.98 8.51
N ILE A 204 -16.91 -15.58 8.40
CA ILE A 204 -17.93 -16.31 7.64
C ILE A 204 -17.94 -15.81 6.18
N GLY A 205 -18.00 -16.76 5.25
CA GLY A 205 -18.25 -16.51 3.84
C GLY A 205 -17.31 -15.50 3.20
N ALA A 206 -17.83 -14.60 2.37
CA ALA A 206 -17.04 -13.57 1.68
C ALA A 206 -16.32 -12.62 2.64
N ALA A 207 -16.82 -12.39 3.85
CA ALA A 207 -16.14 -11.55 4.84
C ALA A 207 -14.74 -12.10 5.22
N ALA A 208 -14.52 -13.42 5.11
CA ALA A 208 -13.20 -14.02 5.34
C ALA A 208 -12.19 -13.60 4.28
N ALA A 209 -12.58 -13.54 3.00
CA ALA A 209 -11.70 -13.09 1.92
C ALA A 209 -11.23 -11.64 2.18
N PHE A 210 -12.16 -10.73 2.46
CA PHE A 210 -11.82 -9.34 2.78
C PHE A 210 -10.94 -9.20 4.03
N LYS A 211 -11.08 -10.10 5.00
CA LYS A 211 -10.22 -10.11 6.19
C LYS A 211 -8.80 -10.58 5.87
N ILE A 212 -8.65 -11.62 5.07
CA ILE A 212 -7.33 -12.19 4.71
C ILE A 212 -6.59 -11.21 3.80
N VAL A 213 -7.21 -10.76 2.72
CA VAL A 213 -6.63 -9.79 1.79
C VAL A 213 -6.28 -8.48 2.51
N GLY A 214 -7.16 -7.97 3.38
CA GLY A 214 -6.89 -6.76 4.15
C GLY A 214 -5.65 -6.87 5.07
N VAL A 215 -5.23 -8.06 5.47
CA VAL A 215 -3.97 -8.27 6.20
C VAL A 215 -2.75 -8.07 5.27
N ASP A 216 -2.85 -8.47 4.01
CA ASP A 216 -1.80 -8.21 3.03
C ASP A 216 -1.72 -6.70 2.74
N GLU A 217 -2.84 -6.03 2.47
CA GLU A 217 -2.89 -4.58 2.18
C GLU A 217 -2.24 -3.71 3.27
N ILE A 218 -2.56 -3.98 4.54
CA ILE A 218 -1.95 -3.21 5.63
C ILE A 218 -0.46 -3.53 5.81
N ALA A 219 -0.02 -4.71 5.41
CA ALA A 219 1.39 -5.07 5.41
C ALA A 219 2.14 -4.43 4.23
N HIS A 220 1.53 -4.35 3.04
CA HIS A 220 2.03 -3.62 1.89
C HIS A 220 2.18 -2.12 2.22
N HIS A 221 1.13 -1.51 2.79
CA HIS A 221 1.21 -0.14 3.30
C HIS A 221 2.40 0.06 4.24
N GLY A 222 2.60 -0.83 5.22
CA GLY A 222 3.71 -0.77 6.17
C GLY A 222 5.07 -0.88 5.50
N MET A 223 5.19 -1.70 4.45
CA MET A 223 6.42 -1.84 3.67
C MET A 223 6.75 -0.56 2.90
N PHE A 224 5.79 -0.01 2.16
CA PHE A 224 6.01 1.23 1.42
C PHE A 224 6.23 2.43 2.34
N LEU A 225 5.54 2.51 3.48
CA LEU A 225 5.80 3.51 4.51
C LEU A 225 7.24 3.43 5.02
N ARG A 226 7.76 2.22 5.26
CA ARG A 226 9.15 2.02 5.66
C ARG A 226 10.13 2.51 4.60
N VAL A 227 9.85 2.27 3.32
CA VAL A 227 10.64 2.80 2.21
C VAL A 227 10.62 4.33 2.20
N ILE A 228 9.45 4.95 2.37
CA ILE A 228 9.30 6.40 2.45
C ILE A 228 10.05 7.00 3.65
N ASP A 229 10.03 6.35 4.81
CA ASP A 229 10.80 6.79 5.97
C ASP A 229 12.32 6.76 5.72
N ILE A 230 12.80 5.76 4.98
CA ILE A 230 14.20 5.70 4.55
C ILE A 230 14.52 6.87 3.62
N TYR A 231 13.72 7.08 2.59
CA TYR A 231 13.90 8.22 1.68
C TYR A 231 13.84 9.57 2.42
N LYS A 232 12.89 9.76 3.35
CA LYS A 232 12.72 10.99 4.13
C LYS A 232 13.97 11.37 4.92
N ARG A 233 14.69 10.38 5.46
CA ARG A 233 15.95 10.63 6.19
C ARG A 233 17.06 11.14 5.29
N TYR A 234 17.19 10.61 4.10
CA TYR A 234 18.31 10.93 3.20
C TYR A 234 17.98 12.02 2.17
N LEU A 235 16.71 12.12 1.78
CA LEU A 235 16.21 13.04 0.76
C LEU A 235 14.93 13.72 1.27
N PRO A 236 15.02 14.51 2.38
CA PRO A 236 13.83 15.04 3.04
C PRO A 236 12.96 15.90 2.12
N TYR A 237 13.54 16.83 1.37
CA TYR A 237 12.76 17.71 0.50
C TYR A 237 12.00 16.93 -0.57
N GLU A 238 12.72 16.12 -1.36
CA GLU A 238 12.13 15.35 -2.46
C GLU A 238 11.03 14.39 -1.94
N THR A 239 11.26 13.79 -0.77
CA THR A 239 10.30 12.84 -0.20
C THR A 239 9.04 13.54 0.31
N LEU A 240 9.20 14.62 1.08
CA LEU A 240 8.06 15.37 1.63
C LEU A 240 7.22 16.01 0.53
N ASP A 241 7.87 16.59 -0.49
CA ASP A 241 7.20 17.17 -1.66
C ASP A 241 6.42 16.09 -2.44
N MET A 242 7.04 14.93 -2.68
CA MET A 242 6.38 13.82 -3.37
C MET A 242 5.15 13.33 -2.61
N VAL A 243 5.27 13.08 -1.30
CA VAL A 243 4.14 12.64 -0.48
C VAL A 243 3.05 13.72 -0.42
N PHE A 244 3.41 15.00 -0.32
CA PHE A 244 2.45 16.09 -0.35
C PHE A 244 1.68 16.12 -1.68
N ARG A 245 2.36 15.93 -2.81
CA ARG A 245 1.74 15.85 -4.13
C ARG A 245 0.81 14.64 -4.25
N VAL A 246 1.24 13.46 -3.80
CA VAL A 246 0.41 12.25 -3.79
C VAL A 246 -0.85 12.45 -2.97
N LEU A 247 -0.75 12.95 -1.73
CA LEU A 247 -1.91 13.19 -0.86
C LEU A 247 -2.88 14.26 -1.41
N ASN A 248 -2.43 15.13 -2.32
CA ASN A 248 -3.27 16.13 -2.97
C ASN A 248 -3.94 15.62 -4.26
N GLY A 249 -3.24 14.77 -5.01
CA GLY A 249 -3.68 14.28 -6.31
C GLY A 249 -4.06 12.80 -6.33
N PHE A 250 -4.25 12.17 -5.16
CA PHE A 250 -4.52 10.74 -5.07
C PHE A 250 -5.87 10.38 -5.72
N ASN A 251 -5.81 9.40 -6.60
CA ASN A 251 -6.95 8.66 -7.12
C ASN A 251 -6.62 7.16 -7.03
N MET A 252 -7.63 6.33 -6.80
CA MET A 252 -7.48 4.87 -6.89
C MET A 252 -7.11 4.47 -8.33
N PRO A 253 -6.25 3.46 -8.50
CA PRO A 253 -5.83 3.04 -9.83
C PRO A 253 -7.00 2.46 -10.62
N ALA A 254 -6.92 2.53 -11.94
CA ALA A 254 -7.76 1.86 -12.92
C ALA A 254 -9.28 2.11 -12.88
N LEU A 255 -9.86 2.76 -11.86
CA LEU A 255 -11.32 2.87 -11.70
C LEU A 255 -12.05 3.43 -12.94
N HIS A 256 -11.41 4.33 -13.67
CA HIS A 256 -12.02 4.98 -14.84
C HIS A 256 -11.91 4.16 -16.14
N ILE A 257 -11.10 3.10 -16.15
CA ILE A 257 -10.93 2.20 -17.30
C ILE A 257 -11.64 0.85 -17.11
N LEU A 258 -12.28 0.64 -15.96
CA LEU A 258 -13.06 -0.58 -15.72
C LEU A 258 -14.28 -0.65 -16.64
N PRO A 259 -14.64 -1.84 -17.13
CA PRO A 259 -15.85 -2.04 -17.95
C PRO A 259 -17.15 -1.61 -17.27
N ASN A 260 -17.20 -1.67 -15.92
CA ASN A 260 -18.34 -1.32 -15.08
C ASN A 260 -18.14 -0.02 -14.28
N ALA A 261 -17.34 0.93 -14.79
CA ALA A 261 -16.99 2.16 -14.07
C ALA A 261 -18.21 3.00 -13.63
N GLU A 262 -19.24 3.09 -14.45
CA GLU A 262 -20.47 3.86 -14.13
C GLU A 262 -21.29 3.15 -13.05
N GLU A 263 -21.44 1.84 -13.11
CA GLU A 263 -22.12 1.03 -12.09
C GLU A 263 -21.34 1.08 -10.77
N LEU A 264 -20.01 1.03 -10.81
CA LEU A 264 -19.15 1.21 -9.65
C LEU A 264 -19.39 2.57 -8.99
N LYS A 265 -19.37 3.65 -9.77
CA LYS A 265 -19.63 5.00 -9.28
C LYS A 265 -21.00 5.11 -8.61
N ALA A 266 -22.03 4.59 -9.26
CA ALA A 266 -23.39 4.59 -8.72
C ALA A 266 -23.47 3.77 -7.41
N SER A 267 -22.78 2.61 -7.33
CA SER A 267 -22.73 1.79 -6.12
C SER A 267 -21.96 2.47 -4.99
N LEU A 268 -20.86 3.16 -5.28
CA LEU A 268 -20.12 3.96 -4.29
C LEU A 268 -20.96 5.12 -3.75
N GLU A 269 -21.77 5.78 -4.61
CA GLU A 269 -22.67 6.85 -4.20
C GLU A 269 -23.81 6.36 -3.30
N ARG A 270 -24.43 5.21 -3.62
CA ARG A 270 -25.49 4.60 -2.79
C ARG A 270 -24.97 4.09 -1.45
N THR A 271 -23.87 3.40 -1.49
CA THR A 271 -23.31 2.73 -0.28
C THR A 271 -22.56 3.68 0.63
N LYS A 272 -22.09 4.83 0.12
CA LYS A 272 -21.16 5.73 0.82
C LYS A 272 -19.92 4.99 1.34
N LEU A 273 -19.51 3.92 0.64
CA LEU A 273 -18.37 3.12 1.03
C LEU A 273 -17.10 3.98 1.09
N TYR A 274 -16.87 4.76 0.05
CA TYR A 274 -15.73 5.66 -0.05
C TYR A 274 -16.20 7.09 -0.36
N THR A 275 -15.80 8.04 0.46
CA THR A 275 -16.12 9.47 0.30
C THR A 275 -14.90 10.32 0.60
N PRO A 276 -14.81 11.58 0.11
CA PRO A 276 -13.69 12.48 0.45
C PRO A 276 -13.46 12.64 1.96
N LEU A 277 -14.53 12.67 2.75
CA LEU A 277 -14.44 12.76 4.22
C LEU A 277 -13.81 11.49 4.81
N LYS A 278 -14.24 10.31 4.35
CA LYS A 278 -13.68 9.02 4.77
C LYS A 278 -12.23 8.89 4.33
N HIS A 279 -11.89 9.28 3.10
CA HIS A 279 -10.50 9.34 2.63
C HIS A 279 -9.64 10.18 3.57
N GLY A 280 -10.05 11.42 3.86
CA GLY A 280 -9.31 12.29 4.79
C GLY A 280 -9.09 11.64 6.15
N ARG A 281 -10.15 11.06 6.74
CA ARG A 281 -10.14 10.52 8.09
C ARG A 281 -9.36 9.19 8.22
N PHE A 282 -9.53 8.27 7.26
CA PHE A 282 -9.06 6.88 7.40
C PHE A 282 -7.88 6.52 6.51
N VAL A 283 -7.53 7.39 5.56
CA VAL A 283 -6.37 7.22 4.68
C VAL A 283 -5.35 8.33 4.90
N ALA A 284 -5.67 9.58 4.55
CA ALA A 284 -4.69 10.66 4.59
C ALA A 284 -4.19 10.98 6.01
N ASN A 285 -5.07 11.11 7.00
CA ASN A 285 -4.65 11.39 8.37
C ASN A 285 -3.81 10.27 8.99
N PRO A 286 -4.15 8.97 8.88
CA PRO A 286 -3.28 7.89 9.34
C PRO A 286 -1.92 7.86 8.63
N VAL A 287 -1.84 8.15 7.33
CA VAL A 287 -0.56 8.27 6.62
C VAL A 287 0.27 9.41 7.21
N LEU A 288 -0.32 10.58 7.41
CA LEU A 288 0.35 11.73 8.02
C LEU A 288 0.86 11.42 9.43
N ASP A 289 0.00 10.81 10.26
CA ASP A 289 0.38 10.42 11.63
C ASP A 289 1.53 9.41 11.65
N ALA A 290 1.47 8.39 10.79
CA ALA A 290 2.53 7.39 10.65
C ALA A 290 3.85 8.01 10.16
N MET A 291 3.80 9.04 9.31
CA MET A 291 4.98 9.81 8.89
C MET A 291 5.49 10.81 9.94
N GLY A 292 4.78 10.93 11.06
CA GLY A 292 5.14 11.84 12.15
C GLY A 292 4.58 13.25 12.04
N PHE A 293 3.50 13.48 11.26
CA PHE A 293 2.89 14.80 11.10
C PHE A 293 1.50 14.87 11.75
N ASN A 294 1.22 15.97 12.43
CA ASN A 294 -0.08 16.19 13.05
C ASN A 294 -1.22 16.39 12.02
N ASN A 295 -0.91 16.94 10.87
CA ASN A 295 -1.87 17.23 9.81
C ASN A 295 -1.16 17.65 8.50
N LYS A 296 -1.95 17.85 7.44
CA LYS A 296 -1.44 18.24 6.12
C LYS A 296 -0.69 19.59 6.10
N ARG A 297 -1.10 20.56 6.94
CA ARG A 297 -0.38 21.86 7.05
C ARG A 297 1.00 21.70 7.68
N ALA A 298 1.15 20.73 8.60
CA ALA A 298 2.48 20.41 9.16
C ALA A 298 3.40 19.80 8.07
N LEU A 299 2.88 18.88 7.24
CA LEU A 299 3.62 18.35 6.09
C LEU A 299 4.01 19.47 5.11
N GLU A 300 3.08 20.38 4.78
CA GLU A 300 3.33 21.52 3.89
C GLU A 300 4.45 22.44 4.43
N ARG A 301 4.42 22.76 5.73
CA ARG A 301 5.52 23.49 6.36
C ARG A 301 6.84 22.75 6.28
N ALA A 302 6.81 21.44 6.55
CA ALA A 302 8.02 20.63 6.46
C ALA A 302 8.61 20.61 5.04
N VAL A 303 7.79 20.60 3.98
CA VAL A 303 8.25 20.76 2.59
C VAL A 303 8.99 22.08 2.40
N GLN A 304 8.43 23.20 2.90
CA GLN A 304 9.06 24.52 2.77
C GLN A 304 10.39 24.61 3.53
N HIS A 305 10.44 24.07 4.74
CA HIS A 305 11.68 24.06 5.53
C HIS A 305 12.74 23.13 4.92
N ALA A 306 12.34 21.94 4.45
CA ALA A 306 13.27 21.00 3.81
C ALA A 306 13.96 21.60 2.58
N LYS A 307 13.27 22.46 1.83
CA LYS A 307 13.82 23.16 0.67
C LYS A 307 14.99 24.09 1.02
N LEU A 308 15.05 24.56 2.27
CA LEU A 308 16.06 25.47 2.76
C LEU A 308 17.24 24.77 3.47
N LEU A 309 17.23 23.44 3.56
CA LEU A 309 18.30 22.70 4.21
C LEU A 309 19.64 22.90 3.48
N PRO A 310 20.74 23.08 4.22
CA PRO A 310 22.09 23.15 3.63
C PRO A 310 22.45 21.88 2.85
N THR A 311 23.10 22.04 1.72
CA THR A 311 23.68 20.93 0.97
C THR A 311 24.79 20.26 1.77
N GLY A 312 24.82 18.92 1.75
CA GLY A 312 25.84 18.13 2.46
C GLY A 312 25.54 17.80 3.92
N LEU A 313 24.47 18.35 4.49
CA LEU A 313 24.06 18.04 5.85
C LEU A 313 23.67 16.56 5.97
N GLY A 314 24.25 15.85 6.95
CA GLY A 314 23.95 14.43 7.20
C GLY A 314 22.56 14.21 7.79
N PRO A 315 21.97 13.03 7.59
CA PRO A 315 20.65 12.70 8.14
C PRO A 315 20.62 12.71 9.68
N GLU A 316 21.75 12.48 10.33
CA GLU A 316 21.93 12.54 11.78
C GLU A 316 21.77 13.93 12.37
N HIS A 317 21.87 14.96 11.55
CA HIS A 317 21.78 16.37 11.96
C HIS A 317 20.37 16.97 11.77
N VAL A 318 19.44 16.21 11.20
CA VAL A 318 18.12 16.71 10.83
C VAL A 318 17.04 15.93 11.58
N ALA A 319 16.28 16.61 12.42
CA ALA A 319 15.04 16.09 13.00
C ALA A 319 13.85 16.93 12.51
N ILE A 320 12.72 16.28 12.27
CA ILE A 320 11.49 16.92 11.81
C ILE A 320 10.43 16.72 12.89
N GLY A 321 9.94 17.84 13.43
CA GLY A 321 8.87 17.85 14.41
C GLY A 321 7.50 17.51 13.81
N ARG A 322 6.56 17.09 14.64
CA ARG A 322 5.19 16.74 14.23
C ARG A 322 4.39 17.93 13.67
N ASP A 323 4.79 19.13 13.95
CA ASP A 323 4.26 20.40 13.43
C ASP A 323 4.88 20.84 12.11
N GLY A 324 5.90 20.11 11.62
CA GLY A 324 6.66 20.40 10.41
C GLY A 324 7.87 21.30 10.59
N GLU A 325 8.23 21.64 11.84
CA GLU A 325 9.44 22.39 12.13
C GLU A 325 10.69 21.49 12.05
N PHE A 326 11.80 22.04 11.59
CA PHE A 326 13.08 21.35 11.51
C PHE A 326 13.99 21.77 12.67
N VAL A 327 14.59 20.78 13.31
CA VAL A 327 15.68 20.99 14.28
C VAL A 327 16.97 20.51 13.64
N ILE A 328 17.90 21.44 13.44
CA ILE A 328 19.22 21.16 12.90
C ILE A 328 20.21 21.18 14.07
N SER A 329 20.81 20.03 14.38
CA SER A 329 21.90 19.92 15.34
C SER A 329 23.22 20.02 14.58
N MET A 330 23.89 21.17 14.67
CA MET A 330 25.29 21.28 14.22
C MET A 330 26.16 20.75 15.33
N GLN A 331 27.04 19.76 15.05
CA GLN A 331 28.16 19.52 15.96
C GLN A 331 29.03 20.80 15.96
N PRO A 332 29.45 21.30 17.11
CA PRO A 332 30.48 22.32 17.11
C PRO A 332 31.68 21.76 16.34
N ASP A 333 32.14 22.51 15.36
CA ASP A 333 33.34 22.19 14.60
C ASP A 333 34.41 21.72 15.59
N ALA A 334 34.92 20.49 15.40
CA ALA A 334 36.12 20.06 16.10
C ALA A 334 37.14 21.15 15.83
N GLU A 335 37.57 21.83 16.90
CA GLU A 335 38.60 22.86 16.83
C GLU A 335 39.73 22.30 15.95
N VAL A 336 39.97 22.98 14.83
CA VAL A 336 41.18 22.80 14.05
C VAL A 336 42.29 23.24 15.00
N GLU A 337 42.87 22.28 15.74
CA GLU A 337 44.11 22.51 16.43
C GLU A 337 45.13 22.95 15.38
N ALA A 338 45.36 24.28 15.39
CA ALA A 338 46.44 24.87 14.66
C ALA A 338 47.77 24.35 15.25
N ALA A 339 48.43 23.49 14.48
CA ALA A 339 49.82 23.13 14.69
C ALA A 339 50.69 23.93 13.70
#